data_9bda1d8aa8f1cdd76c1f2bfd24f73535
#
_entry.id   9bda1d8aa8f1cdd76c1f2bfd24f73535
#
_cell.length_a   1.000
_cell.length_b   1.000
_cell.length_c   1.000
_cell.angle_alpha   90.00
_cell.angle_beta   90.00
_cell.angle_gamma   90.00
#
_symmetry.space_group_name_H-M   'P 1'
#
loop_
_entity.id
_entity.type
_entity.pdbx_description
1 polymer ?
#
loop_
_entity_poly.entity_id
_entity_poly.type
_entity_poly.pdbx_seq_one_letter_code
_entity_poly.pdbx_strand_id
1 'polypeptide(L)'
;MVMNRKSWIAVAALLFAAQVQAGEVTVSDAWVRATAPGQENGSVGLVITSQKDARLIAVTSPLAESAEIHTMTMDNGVMKMRQLEDLPLSAKQAVTLGPGSDHLMLFGLKHALKAGDKVPLTLTVQFADKSTEKINIKAQVKPLTAGQNKHHHHD
;
A
#
# COMPACT_ATOMS: atom_id res chain seq x y z
N MET A 1 24.68 -70.48 -4.75
CA MET A 1 24.67 -69.35 -3.82
C MET A 1 24.27 -68.11 -4.58
N VAL A 2 23.05 -67.68 -4.40
CA VAL A 2 22.52 -66.49 -5.09
C VAL A 2 22.53 -65.36 -4.11
N MET A 3 23.40 -64.36 -4.29
CA MET A 3 23.42 -63.16 -3.47
C MET A 3 22.39 -62.16 -3.98
N ASN A 4 21.35 -62.03 -3.19
CA ASN A 4 20.28 -61.07 -3.45
C ASN A 4 20.76 -59.67 -3.04
N ARG A 5 21.20 -58.86 -4.02
CA ARG A 5 21.49 -57.44 -3.80
C ARG A 5 20.18 -56.65 -3.89
N LYS A 6 19.59 -56.40 -2.76
CA LYS A 6 18.47 -55.47 -2.64
C LYS A 6 19.01 -54.07 -2.86
N SER A 7 18.76 -53.49 -4.04
CA SER A 7 19.01 -52.11 -4.34
C SER A 7 18.00 -51.23 -3.58
N TRP A 8 18.48 -50.56 -2.61
CA TRP A 8 17.70 -49.52 -1.94
C TRP A 8 17.83 -48.24 -2.77
N ILE A 9 16.80 -47.95 -3.55
CA ILE A 9 16.67 -46.67 -4.20
C ILE A 9 16.17 -45.66 -3.13
N ALA A 10 17.07 -44.88 -2.61
CA ALA A 10 16.73 -43.74 -1.77
C ALA A 10 16.14 -42.65 -2.68
N VAL A 11 14.84 -42.51 -2.68
CA VAL A 11 14.15 -41.38 -3.30
C VAL A 11 14.39 -40.18 -2.37
N ALA A 12 15.37 -39.36 -2.72
CA ALA A 12 15.53 -38.05 -2.12
C ALA A 12 14.40 -37.15 -2.59
N ALA A 13 13.37 -36.98 -1.78
CA ALA A 13 12.35 -35.98 -1.99
C ALA A 13 12.98 -34.61 -1.81
N LEU A 14 13.30 -33.91 -2.92
CA LEU A 14 13.64 -32.50 -2.91
C LEU A 14 12.39 -31.74 -2.52
N LEU A 15 12.30 -31.37 -1.26
CA LEU A 15 11.39 -30.33 -0.78
C LEU A 15 11.88 -29.01 -1.37
N PHE A 16 11.32 -28.62 -2.50
CA PHE A 16 11.36 -27.25 -2.95
C PHE A 16 10.53 -26.44 -1.95
N ALA A 17 11.18 -25.92 -0.92
CA ALA A 17 10.63 -24.82 -0.16
C ALA A 17 10.49 -23.66 -1.15
N ALA A 18 9.27 -23.36 -1.56
CA ALA A 18 8.96 -22.13 -2.25
C ALA A 18 9.36 -20.99 -1.32
N GLN A 19 10.55 -20.45 -1.53
CA GLN A 19 10.94 -19.21 -0.87
C GLN A 19 10.06 -18.13 -1.46
N VAL A 20 9.05 -17.73 -0.70
CA VAL A 20 8.41 -16.45 -0.91
C VAL A 20 9.49 -15.42 -0.65
N GLN A 21 10.12 -14.93 -1.72
CA GLN A 21 11.03 -13.81 -1.61
C GLN A 21 10.23 -12.65 -1.05
N ALA A 22 10.48 -12.29 0.21
CA ALA A 22 10.03 -11.04 0.76
C ALA A 22 10.65 -9.95 -0.12
N GLY A 23 9.81 -9.13 -0.79
CA GLY A 23 10.26 -8.00 -1.59
C GLY A 23 11.02 -7.00 -0.72
N GLU A 24 11.74 -6.11 -1.35
CA GLU A 24 12.47 -5.02 -0.68
C GLU A 24 11.53 -3.98 -0.06
N VAL A 25 10.26 -3.97 -0.46
CA VAL A 25 9.26 -3.01 -0.01
C VAL A 25 8.17 -3.73 0.76
N THR A 26 7.86 -3.20 1.93
CA THR A 26 6.73 -3.64 2.75
C THR A 26 5.70 -2.53 2.89
N VAL A 27 4.42 -2.89 2.86
CA VAL A 27 3.30 -1.98 3.07
C VAL A 27 2.43 -2.56 4.17
N SER A 28 2.06 -1.74 5.13
CA SER A 28 1.17 -2.10 6.22
C SER A 28 0.13 -1.03 6.49
N ASP A 29 -0.90 -1.38 7.27
CA ASP A 29 -1.94 -0.47 7.74
C ASP A 29 -2.62 0.34 6.63
N ALA A 30 -2.80 -0.27 5.45
CA ALA A 30 -3.48 0.38 4.35
C ALA A 30 -4.99 0.51 4.62
N TRP A 31 -5.50 1.72 4.49
CA TRP A 31 -6.89 2.02 4.70
C TRP A 31 -7.38 3.15 3.79
N VAL A 32 -8.68 3.19 3.59
CA VAL A 32 -9.38 4.26 2.90
C VAL A 32 -10.67 4.54 3.67
N ARG A 33 -11.10 5.78 3.69
CA ARG A 33 -12.35 6.14 4.36
C ARG A 33 -13.54 5.76 3.48
N ALA A 34 -14.62 5.27 4.08
CA ALA A 34 -15.89 5.06 3.38
C ALA A 34 -16.34 6.37 2.73
N THR A 35 -17.03 6.28 1.60
CA THR A 35 -17.47 7.44 0.84
C THR A 35 -18.92 7.80 1.19
N ALA A 36 -19.22 9.10 1.18
CA ALA A 36 -20.58 9.60 1.23
C ALA A 36 -21.29 9.37 -0.12
N PRO A 37 -22.63 9.36 -0.16
CA PRO A 37 -23.36 9.27 -1.41
C PRO A 37 -22.92 10.35 -2.41
N GLY A 38 -22.62 9.96 -3.66
CA GLY A 38 -22.15 10.85 -4.71
C GLY A 38 -20.68 11.27 -4.65
N GLN A 39 -19.94 10.82 -3.63
CA GLN A 39 -18.51 11.07 -3.54
C GLN A 39 -17.73 10.13 -4.48
N GLU A 40 -16.95 10.70 -5.37
CA GLU A 40 -16.17 9.96 -6.39
C GLU A 40 -14.68 9.87 -6.10
N ASN A 41 -14.22 10.51 -5.02
CA ASN A 41 -12.83 10.55 -4.62
C ASN A 41 -12.62 9.86 -3.26
N GLY A 42 -11.47 9.21 -3.10
CA GLY A 42 -11.09 8.56 -1.84
C GLY A 42 -9.64 8.85 -1.47
N SER A 43 -9.38 9.09 -0.20
CA SER A 43 -8.05 9.27 0.35
C SER A 43 -7.57 7.98 0.99
N VAL A 44 -6.37 7.56 0.68
CA VAL A 44 -5.75 6.34 1.18
C VAL A 44 -4.59 6.68 2.10
N GLY A 45 -4.56 6.05 3.26
CA GLY A 45 -3.43 6.05 4.17
C GLY A 45 -2.77 4.66 4.23
N LEU A 46 -1.48 4.63 4.47
CA LEU A 46 -0.70 3.41 4.66
C LEU A 46 0.67 3.72 5.25
N VAL A 47 1.38 2.69 5.64
CA VAL A 47 2.79 2.76 5.99
C VAL A 47 3.60 1.98 4.96
N ILE A 48 4.59 2.62 4.35
CA ILE A 48 5.48 2.02 3.37
C ILE A 48 6.93 2.10 3.82
N THR A 49 7.66 1.01 3.71
CA THR A 49 9.08 0.92 4.04
C THR A 49 9.83 0.20 2.94
N SER A 50 10.88 0.81 2.43
CA SER A 50 11.81 0.20 1.50
C SER A 50 13.12 -0.15 2.21
N GLN A 51 13.71 -1.30 1.93
CA GLN A 51 15.01 -1.69 2.48
C GLN A 51 16.17 -0.93 1.82
N LYS A 52 15.94 -0.38 0.63
CA LYS A 52 16.89 0.40 -0.17
C LYS A 52 16.31 1.76 -0.47
N ASP A 53 17.16 2.73 -0.77
CA ASP A 53 16.70 4.01 -1.30
C ASP A 53 15.89 3.80 -2.57
N ALA A 54 14.70 4.38 -2.59
CA ALA A 54 13.73 4.17 -3.64
C ALA A 54 12.77 5.36 -3.76
N ARG A 55 11.84 5.26 -4.69
CA ARG A 55 10.75 6.22 -4.89
C ARG A 55 9.45 5.49 -5.19
N LEU A 56 8.38 5.87 -4.56
CA LEU A 56 7.04 5.47 -4.98
C LEU A 56 6.69 6.32 -6.21
N ILE A 57 6.54 5.67 -7.37
CA ILE A 57 6.36 6.38 -8.64
C ILE A 57 4.96 6.24 -9.23
N ALA A 58 4.18 5.28 -8.78
CA ALA A 58 2.82 5.09 -9.26
C ALA A 58 1.96 4.33 -8.25
N VAL A 59 0.68 4.63 -8.30
CA VAL A 59 -0.37 3.89 -7.61
C VAL A 59 -1.55 3.71 -8.56
N THR A 60 -2.15 2.53 -8.56
CA THR A 60 -3.34 2.22 -9.34
C THR A 60 -4.33 1.40 -8.53
N SER A 61 -5.60 1.48 -8.90
CA SER A 61 -6.67 0.63 -8.38
C SER A 61 -7.66 0.28 -9.49
N PRO A 62 -8.14 -0.97 -9.56
CA PRO A 62 -9.20 -1.32 -10.49
C PRO A 62 -10.55 -0.68 -10.14
N LEU A 63 -10.71 -0.15 -8.93
CA LEU A 63 -11.94 0.51 -8.47
C LEU A 63 -11.97 2.02 -8.71
N ALA A 64 -10.91 2.59 -9.27
CA ALA A 64 -10.81 4.00 -9.58
C ALA A 64 -10.31 4.22 -11.00
N GLU A 65 -10.67 5.35 -11.61
CA GLU A 65 -10.17 5.70 -12.95
C GLU A 65 -8.70 6.09 -12.90
N SER A 66 -8.30 6.80 -11.85
CA SER A 66 -6.91 7.20 -11.62
C SER A 66 -6.58 7.29 -10.14
N ALA A 67 -5.29 7.31 -9.85
CA ALA A 67 -4.77 7.53 -8.51
C ALA A 67 -3.52 8.41 -8.57
N GLU A 68 -3.35 9.25 -7.57
CA GLU A 68 -2.27 10.23 -7.51
C GLU A 68 -1.62 10.24 -6.13
N ILE A 69 -0.35 10.62 -6.08
CA ILE A 69 0.36 10.91 -4.85
C ILE A 69 0.23 12.41 -4.58
N HIS A 70 -0.24 12.78 -3.42
CA HIS A 70 -0.46 14.17 -3.02
C HIS A 70 0.36 14.53 -1.79
N THR A 71 0.80 15.76 -1.73
CA THR A 71 1.40 16.38 -0.55
C THR A 71 0.56 17.58 -0.09
N MET A 72 0.65 17.87 1.19
CA MET A 72 0.07 19.08 1.78
C MET A 72 1.16 20.12 1.96
N THR A 73 0.97 21.30 1.42
CA THR A 73 1.87 22.44 1.57
C THR A 73 1.16 23.61 2.21
N MET A 74 1.90 24.38 3.02
CA MET A 74 1.41 25.63 3.59
C MET A 74 1.83 26.77 2.67
N ASP A 75 0.88 27.55 2.19
CA ASP A 75 1.10 28.72 1.36
C ASP A 75 0.29 29.90 1.92
N ASN A 76 1.00 30.95 2.41
CA ASN A 76 0.38 32.13 3.03
C ASN A 76 -0.67 31.80 4.13
N GLY A 77 -0.40 30.81 4.96
CA GLY A 77 -1.30 30.37 6.03
C GLY A 77 -2.45 29.48 5.57
N VAL A 78 -2.49 29.10 4.31
CA VAL A 78 -3.50 28.19 3.74
C VAL A 78 -2.85 26.88 3.34
N MET A 79 -3.46 25.77 3.78
CA MET A 79 -3.04 24.42 3.37
C MET A 79 -3.52 24.14 1.97
N LYS A 80 -2.59 23.76 1.08
CA LYS A 80 -2.89 23.40 -0.30
C LYS A 80 -2.41 21.97 -0.58
N MET A 81 -3.21 21.20 -1.29
CA MET A 81 -2.80 19.92 -1.85
C MET A 81 -2.09 20.12 -3.17
N ARG A 82 -1.00 19.41 -3.38
CA ARG A 82 -0.28 19.34 -4.66
C ARG A 82 0.00 17.90 -5.02
N GLN A 83 -0.12 17.60 -6.30
CA GLN A 83 0.31 16.32 -6.84
C GLN A 83 1.84 16.24 -6.83
N LEU A 84 2.36 15.08 -6.42
CA LEU A 84 3.75 14.70 -6.55
C LEU A 84 3.90 13.68 -7.69
N GLU A 85 4.95 13.83 -8.49
CA GLU A 85 5.30 12.82 -9.49
C GLU A 85 5.82 11.54 -8.82
N ASP A 86 6.56 11.68 -7.75
CA ASP A 86 7.07 10.59 -6.93
C ASP A 86 7.20 10.97 -5.46
N LEU A 87 7.31 9.95 -4.62
CA LEU A 87 7.55 10.11 -3.18
C LEU A 87 8.85 9.41 -2.81
N PRO A 88 9.88 10.14 -2.33
CA PRO A 88 11.14 9.53 -1.90
C PRO A 88 10.94 8.59 -0.71
N LEU A 89 11.59 7.44 -0.77
CA LEU A 89 11.64 6.44 0.30
C LEU A 89 13.09 6.20 0.69
N SER A 90 13.51 6.74 1.82
CA SER A 90 14.85 6.49 2.36
C SER A 90 14.94 5.06 2.90
N ALA A 91 16.09 4.41 2.67
CA ALA A 91 16.32 3.04 3.09
C ALA A 91 15.99 2.80 4.57
N LYS A 92 15.20 1.77 4.85
CA LYS A 92 14.83 1.32 6.20
C LYS A 92 14.02 2.31 7.02
N GLN A 93 13.52 3.39 6.41
CA GLN A 93 12.66 4.36 7.08
C GLN A 93 11.20 4.13 6.71
N ALA A 94 10.35 3.95 7.72
CA ALA A 94 8.92 3.89 7.53
C ALA A 94 8.37 5.27 7.17
N VAL A 95 7.60 5.34 6.09
CA VAL A 95 6.88 6.54 5.66
C VAL A 95 5.40 6.30 5.87
N THR A 96 4.77 7.12 6.70
CA THR A 96 3.34 7.06 6.97
C THR A 96 2.61 8.05 6.07
N LEU A 97 1.71 7.53 5.25
CA LEU A 97 0.83 8.32 4.40
C LEU A 97 -0.57 8.39 5.03
N GLY A 98 -1.21 9.54 4.93
CA GLY A 98 -2.56 9.70 5.45
C GLY A 98 -3.04 11.14 5.46
N PRO A 99 -4.25 11.40 5.98
CA PRO A 99 -4.82 12.74 6.06
C PRO A 99 -3.93 13.71 6.83
N GLY A 100 -3.77 14.93 6.30
CA GLY A 100 -2.93 15.96 6.90
C GLY A 100 -1.44 15.86 6.58
N SER A 101 -1.02 14.85 5.84
CA SER A 101 0.34 14.63 5.36
C SER A 101 0.33 14.21 3.89
N ASP A 102 1.46 13.71 3.40
CA ASP A 102 1.47 13.04 2.10
C ASP A 102 0.47 11.88 2.11
N HIS A 103 -0.29 11.72 1.05
CA HIS A 103 -1.33 10.72 0.95
C HIS A 103 -1.58 10.32 -0.50
N LEU A 104 -2.28 9.21 -0.68
CA LEU A 104 -2.72 8.77 -1.99
C LEU A 104 -4.19 9.17 -2.17
N MET A 105 -4.52 9.65 -3.37
CA MET A 105 -5.89 9.99 -3.75
C MET A 105 -6.36 9.11 -4.89
N LEU A 106 -7.53 8.54 -4.73
CA LEU A 106 -8.26 7.83 -5.79
C LEU A 106 -9.27 8.78 -6.40
N PHE A 107 -9.33 8.81 -7.72
CA PHE A 107 -10.28 9.63 -8.48
C PHE A 107 -11.15 8.76 -9.38
N GLY A 108 -12.39 9.16 -9.56
CA GLY A 108 -13.33 8.45 -10.39
C GLY A 108 -13.65 7.06 -9.84
N LEU A 109 -14.03 6.98 -8.57
CA LEU A 109 -14.45 5.72 -7.96
C LEU A 109 -15.66 5.15 -8.71
N LYS A 110 -15.56 3.88 -9.10
CA LYS A 110 -16.60 3.20 -9.89
C LYS A 110 -17.86 2.88 -9.11
N HIS A 111 -17.75 2.83 -7.79
CA HIS A 111 -18.86 2.64 -6.87
C HIS A 111 -18.52 3.19 -5.49
N ALA A 112 -19.52 3.38 -4.66
CA ALA A 112 -19.34 3.82 -3.28
C ALA A 112 -18.52 2.80 -2.48
N LEU A 113 -17.64 3.30 -1.62
CA LEU A 113 -16.85 2.48 -0.69
C LEU A 113 -17.59 2.40 0.64
N LYS A 114 -17.88 1.19 1.09
CA LYS A 114 -18.59 0.90 2.33
C LYS A 114 -17.64 0.34 3.38
N ALA A 115 -17.85 0.69 4.64
CA ALA A 115 -17.07 0.14 5.75
C ALA A 115 -17.08 -1.40 5.72
N GLY A 116 -15.90 -1.99 5.86
CA GLY A 116 -15.69 -3.44 5.77
C GLY A 116 -15.30 -3.93 4.37
N ASP A 117 -15.48 -3.13 3.32
CA ASP A 117 -14.96 -3.44 1.98
C ASP A 117 -13.43 -3.37 1.96
N LYS A 118 -12.85 -3.95 0.93
CA LYS A 118 -11.41 -3.87 0.64
C LYS A 118 -11.19 -3.28 -0.75
N VAL A 119 -10.23 -2.37 -0.83
CA VAL A 119 -9.84 -1.71 -2.08
C VAL A 119 -8.50 -2.25 -2.53
N PRO A 120 -8.43 -2.97 -3.66
CA PRO A 120 -7.16 -3.39 -4.23
C PRO A 120 -6.35 -2.20 -4.71
N LEU A 121 -5.07 -2.16 -4.35
CA LEU A 121 -4.11 -1.15 -4.79
C LEU A 121 -2.87 -1.83 -5.33
N THR A 122 -2.30 -1.30 -6.37
CA THR A 122 -0.97 -1.65 -6.86
C THR A 122 -0.06 -0.44 -6.73
N LEU A 123 0.99 -0.59 -5.94
CA LEU A 123 2.03 0.42 -5.77
C LEU A 123 3.24 0.02 -6.62
N THR A 124 3.84 0.98 -7.31
CA THR A 124 5.08 0.77 -8.07
C THR A 124 6.19 1.58 -7.44
N VAL A 125 7.23 0.90 -7.00
CA VAL A 125 8.42 1.50 -6.39
C VAL A 125 9.60 1.30 -7.32
N GLN A 126 10.35 2.37 -7.57
CA GLN A 126 11.57 2.36 -8.37
C GLN A 126 12.80 2.54 -7.47
N PHE A 127 13.78 1.67 -7.63
CA PHE A 127 15.06 1.74 -6.94
C PHE A 127 16.08 2.61 -7.68
N ALA A 128 17.22 2.90 -7.04
CA ALA A 128 18.26 3.73 -7.62
C ALA A 128 18.84 3.19 -8.93
N ASP A 129 18.86 1.88 -9.14
CA ASP A 129 19.29 1.21 -10.37
C ASP A 129 18.23 1.21 -11.49
N LYS A 130 17.10 1.90 -11.29
CA LYS A 130 15.93 1.97 -12.18
C LYS A 130 15.09 0.69 -12.24
N SER A 131 15.44 -0.37 -11.52
CA SER A 131 14.55 -1.52 -11.35
C SER A 131 13.30 -1.13 -10.57
N THR A 132 12.20 -1.84 -10.80
CA THR A 132 10.93 -1.58 -10.15
C THR A 132 10.40 -2.80 -9.43
N GLU A 133 9.65 -2.56 -8.36
CA GLU A 133 8.87 -3.56 -7.65
C GLU A 133 7.41 -3.12 -7.62
N LYS A 134 6.50 -4.04 -7.95
CA LYS A 134 5.06 -3.82 -7.82
C LYS A 134 4.55 -4.53 -6.58
N ILE A 135 3.87 -3.80 -5.72
CA ILE A 135 3.31 -4.32 -4.49
C ILE A 135 1.78 -4.26 -4.59
N ASN A 136 1.14 -5.42 -4.53
CA ASN A 136 -0.31 -5.54 -4.51
C ASN A 136 -0.79 -5.64 -3.07
N ILE A 137 -1.66 -4.73 -2.67
CA ILE A 137 -2.24 -4.68 -1.34
C ILE A 137 -3.75 -4.51 -1.40
N LYS A 138 -4.40 -4.72 -0.27
CA LYS A 138 -5.82 -4.42 -0.09
C LYS A 138 -5.96 -3.44 1.07
N ALA A 139 -6.44 -2.23 0.77
CA ALA A 139 -6.75 -1.23 1.77
C ALA A 139 -8.12 -1.52 2.37
N GLN A 140 -8.20 -1.46 3.69
CA GLN A 140 -9.46 -1.66 4.39
C GLN A 140 -10.29 -0.39 4.40
N VAL A 141 -11.57 -0.48 4.06
CA VAL A 141 -12.48 0.67 4.13
C VAL A 141 -12.93 0.86 5.57
N LYS A 142 -12.60 2.01 6.14
CA LYS A 142 -13.00 2.42 7.49
C LYS A 142 -14.26 3.27 7.45
N PRO A 143 -15.10 3.23 8.52
CA PRO A 143 -16.29 4.06 8.61
C PRO A 143 -15.99 5.56 8.46
N LEU A 144 -16.93 6.34 7.94
CA LEU A 144 -16.82 7.80 7.82
C LEU A 144 -16.52 8.50 9.15
N THR A 145 -17.03 7.95 10.25
CA THR A 145 -16.87 8.50 11.61
C THR A 145 -15.55 8.08 12.30
N ALA A 146 -14.73 7.22 11.68
CA ALA A 146 -13.44 6.81 12.22
C ALA A 146 -12.44 7.96 12.13
N GLY A 147 -12.37 8.79 13.15
CA GLY A 147 -11.47 9.94 13.22
C GLY A 147 -12.07 11.20 13.87
N GLN A 148 -13.32 11.18 14.23
CA GLN A 148 -13.85 12.18 15.15
C GLN A 148 -13.45 11.76 16.56
N ASN A 149 -12.30 12.24 17.01
CA ASN A 149 -11.96 12.20 18.42
C ASN A 149 -13.06 12.95 19.18
N LYS A 150 -13.75 12.21 20.03
CA LYS A 150 -14.67 12.78 21.02
C LYS A 150 -13.85 13.74 21.88
N HIS A 151 -13.95 15.01 21.62
CA HIS A 151 -13.62 15.99 22.63
C HIS A 151 -14.66 15.82 23.75
N HIS A 152 -14.27 15.14 24.79
CA HIS A 152 -15.00 15.18 26.03
C HIS A 152 -14.88 16.59 26.59
N HIS A 153 -15.92 17.39 26.43
CA HIS A 153 -16.13 18.52 27.30
C HIS A 153 -16.48 17.95 28.69
N HIS A 154 -15.60 18.13 29.63
CA HIS A 154 -15.93 18.08 31.03
C HIS A 154 -16.47 19.46 31.42
N ASP A 155 -17.74 19.51 31.76
CA ASP A 155 -18.34 20.56 32.56
C ASP A 155 -17.89 20.39 34.01
#